data_db08275f554b43a7e737565941ab6620
#
_entry.id   db08275f554b43a7e737565941ab6620
#
_cell.length_a   1.000
_cell.length_b   1.000
_cell.length_c   1.000
_cell.angle_alpha   90.00
_cell.angle_beta   90.00
_cell.angle_gamma   90.00
#
_symmetry.space_group_name_H-M   'P 1'
#
loop_
_entity.id
_entity.type
_entity.pdbx_description
1 polymer ?
#
loop_
_entity_poly.entity_id
_entity_poly.type
_entity_poly.pdbx_seq_one_letter_code
_entity_poly.pdbx_strand_id
1 'polypeptide(L)'
;MHGWAVLPHSDGICWYRVPMSDAPRGWQRPALVSVLYLAMASSGIVWANLRADDNVWRWEGKGPFAGPGLGLLLGFGVGISFVLGSRFSTHRYEWGRALHQELRARLGPMTNFEIFLLAGASSLGEEIFFRGALFPATGIWLSSLIFALLHVGPKLRFLPWTVASFVAGVAFCLLFKWSGDLSGPVVAHFTVNLLNLRYLSVTDLR
;
A
#
# COMPACT_ATOMS: atom_id res chain seq x y z
N MET A 1 -23.94 -2.46 21.58
CA MET A 1 -24.71 -1.32 21.02
C MET A 1 -25.40 -1.80 19.75
N HIS A 2 -26.70 -1.59 19.61
CA HIS A 2 -27.47 -2.05 18.44
C HIS A 2 -27.56 -0.89 17.44
N GLY A 3 -27.18 -1.14 16.18
CA GLY A 3 -27.32 -0.16 15.08
C GLY A 3 -28.67 -0.32 14.39
N TRP A 4 -29.29 0.79 14.00
CA TRP A 4 -30.52 0.82 13.19
C TRP A 4 -30.14 1.18 11.77
N ALA A 5 -30.67 0.45 10.77
CA ALA A 5 -30.55 0.81 9.37
C ALA A 5 -31.94 1.12 8.78
N VAL A 6 -32.01 2.11 7.93
CA VAL A 6 -33.21 2.50 7.17
C VAL A 6 -33.10 1.91 5.80
N LEU A 7 -34.05 1.06 5.41
CA LEU A 7 -34.18 0.57 4.03
C LEU A 7 -35.48 1.10 3.43
N PRO A 8 -35.49 1.63 2.21
CA PRO A 8 -36.71 2.00 1.51
C PRO A 8 -37.47 0.73 1.12
N HIS A 9 -38.71 0.64 1.55
CA HIS A 9 -39.64 -0.41 1.14
C HIS A 9 -40.83 0.26 0.42
N SER A 10 -41.48 -0.47 -0.51
CA SER A 10 -42.60 0.04 -1.32
C SER A 10 -43.81 0.55 -0.49
N ASP A 11 -43.92 0.15 0.77
CA ASP A 11 -45.08 0.40 1.63
C ASP A 11 -44.76 1.31 2.83
N GLY A 12 -43.60 1.97 2.87
CA GLY A 12 -43.21 2.88 3.95
C GLY A 12 -41.81 2.61 4.53
N ILE A 13 -41.40 3.48 5.44
CA ILE A 13 -40.10 3.37 6.13
C ILE A 13 -40.21 2.29 7.20
N CYS A 14 -39.51 1.19 7.01
CA CYS A 14 -39.40 0.12 8.01
C CYS A 14 -38.06 0.17 8.71
N TRP A 15 -38.08 0.25 10.04
CA TRP A 15 -36.86 0.17 10.87
C TRP A 15 -36.49 -1.29 11.06
N TYR A 16 -35.38 -1.73 10.48
CA TYR A 16 -34.88 -3.08 10.66
C TYR A 16 -33.71 -3.08 11.66
N ARG A 17 -33.81 -3.94 12.66
CA ARG A 17 -32.72 -4.19 13.58
C ARG A 17 -31.72 -5.11 12.89
N VAL A 18 -30.63 -4.57 12.38
CA VAL A 18 -29.54 -5.39 11.85
C VAL A 18 -28.86 -6.05 13.06
N PRO A 19 -28.86 -7.40 13.16
CA PRO A 19 -27.97 -8.04 14.12
C PRO A 19 -26.56 -7.60 13.75
N MET A 20 -25.88 -6.92 14.64
CA MET A 20 -24.44 -6.73 14.50
C MET A 20 -23.84 -8.13 14.60
N SER A 21 -23.59 -8.74 13.42
CA SER A 21 -22.85 -9.98 13.33
C SER A 21 -21.57 -9.83 14.13
N ASP A 22 -21.10 -10.92 14.75
CA ASP A 22 -19.80 -11.05 15.41
C ASP A 22 -18.63 -10.90 14.41
N ALA A 23 -18.70 -9.90 13.54
CA ALA A 23 -17.56 -9.47 12.73
C ALA A 23 -16.43 -9.16 13.71
N PRO A 24 -15.26 -9.78 13.57
CA PRO A 24 -14.13 -9.53 14.45
C PRO A 24 -13.96 -8.03 14.57
N ARG A 25 -13.91 -7.54 15.81
CA ARG A 25 -13.87 -6.11 16.16
C ARG A 25 -12.87 -5.43 15.23
N GLY A 26 -13.31 -4.37 14.53
CA GLY A 26 -12.62 -3.79 13.37
C GLY A 26 -11.14 -3.42 13.56
N TRP A 27 -10.62 -3.39 14.78
CA TRP A 27 -9.22 -3.11 15.10
C TRP A 27 -8.29 -4.35 15.06
N GLN A 28 -8.81 -5.59 15.13
CA GLN A 28 -7.96 -6.80 15.20
C GLN A 28 -7.20 -7.07 13.90
N ARG A 29 -7.85 -6.89 12.75
CA ARG A 29 -7.21 -7.08 11.43
C ARG A 29 -6.11 -6.06 11.17
N PRO A 30 -6.34 -4.74 11.28
CA PRO A 30 -5.30 -3.76 11.06
C PRO A 30 -4.17 -3.86 12.11
N ALA A 31 -4.47 -4.22 13.35
CA ALA A 31 -3.44 -4.45 14.37
C ALA A 31 -2.51 -5.61 14.01
N LEU A 32 -3.08 -6.78 13.62
CA LEU A 32 -2.27 -7.93 13.20
C LEU A 32 -1.38 -7.59 12.00
N VAL A 33 -1.95 -6.94 10.99
CA VAL A 33 -1.20 -6.54 9.79
C VAL A 33 -0.10 -5.53 10.16
N SER A 34 -0.37 -4.58 11.04
CA SER A 34 0.65 -3.62 11.52
C SER A 34 1.79 -4.32 12.27
N VAL A 35 1.51 -5.34 13.08
CA VAL A 35 2.53 -6.16 13.76
C VAL A 35 3.41 -6.89 12.73
N LEU A 36 2.82 -7.43 11.67
CA LEU A 36 3.60 -8.10 10.61
C LEU A 36 4.53 -7.11 9.87
N TYR A 37 4.06 -5.91 9.55
CA TYR A 37 4.91 -4.88 8.95
C TYR A 37 5.99 -4.35 9.89
N LEU A 38 5.69 -4.25 11.18
CA LEU A 38 6.69 -3.91 12.18
C LEU A 38 7.77 -5.00 12.29
N ALA A 39 7.39 -6.27 12.28
CA ALA A 39 8.34 -7.39 12.27
C ALA A 39 9.20 -7.37 10.99
N MET A 40 8.60 -7.05 9.84
CA MET A 40 9.31 -6.92 8.56
C MET A 40 10.32 -5.76 8.60
N ALA A 41 9.91 -4.57 9.08
CA ALA A 41 10.83 -3.43 9.28
C ALA A 41 11.99 -3.80 10.20
N SER A 42 11.69 -4.42 11.36
CA SER A 42 12.69 -4.84 12.33
C SER A 42 13.68 -5.84 11.75
N SER A 43 13.20 -6.82 10.97
CA SER A 43 14.07 -7.78 10.28
C SER A 43 14.99 -7.11 9.27
N GLY A 44 14.49 -6.11 8.53
CA GLY A 44 15.29 -5.31 7.61
C GLY A 44 16.39 -4.53 8.31
N ILE A 45 16.07 -3.86 9.42
CA ILE A 45 17.04 -3.11 10.23
C ILE A 45 18.12 -4.05 10.78
N VAL A 46 17.71 -5.18 11.37
CA VAL A 46 18.68 -6.18 11.90
C VAL A 46 19.58 -6.70 10.78
N TRP A 47 19.01 -7.04 9.63
CA TRP A 47 19.79 -7.57 8.51
C TRP A 47 20.78 -6.55 7.95
N ALA A 48 20.39 -5.28 7.81
CA ALA A 48 21.29 -4.21 7.37
C ALA A 48 22.44 -4.03 8.36
N ASN A 49 22.13 -3.96 9.67
CA ASN A 49 23.16 -3.87 10.71
C ASN A 49 24.15 -5.05 10.70
N LEU A 50 23.68 -6.28 10.47
CA LEU A 50 24.56 -7.46 10.37
C LEU A 50 25.50 -7.41 9.15
N ARG A 51 25.15 -6.64 8.11
CA ARG A 51 26.02 -6.39 6.95
C ARG A 51 26.94 -5.18 7.14
N ALA A 52 26.92 -4.52 8.30
CA ALA A 52 27.60 -3.26 8.55
C ALA A 52 27.15 -2.10 7.62
N ASP A 53 25.91 -2.14 7.18
CA ASP A 53 25.29 -1.00 6.49
C ASP A 53 24.96 0.06 7.53
N ASP A 54 25.50 1.24 7.39
CA ASP A 54 25.48 2.26 8.45
C ASP A 54 24.08 2.81 8.72
N ASN A 55 23.18 2.82 7.71
CA ASN A 55 21.89 3.45 7.91
C ASN A 55 20.83 3.02 6.87
N VAL A 56 19.82 2.28 7.30
CA VAL A 56 18.68 1.87 6.44
C VAL A 56 17.85 3.05 5.91
N TRP A 57 17.95 4.22 6.55
CA TRP A 57 17.18 5.41 6.17
C TRP A 57 17.83 6.25 5.08
N ARG A 58 19.12 6.04 4.81
CA ARG A 58 19.89 6.86 3.89
C ARG A 58 20.59 6.02 2.82
N TRP A 59 20.60 6.55 1.61
CA TRP A 59 21.44 6.04 0.53
C TRP A 59 22.80 6.72 0.59
N GLU A 60 23.89 5.96 0.64
CA GLU A 60 25.25 6.49 0.78
C GLU A 60 25.71 7.33 -0.44
N GLY A 61 25.17 7.04 -1.64
CA GLY A 61 25.37 7.88 -2.79
C GLY A 61 24.56 9.16 -2.70
N LYS A 62 25.20 10.33 -2.65
CA LYS A 62 24.47 11.61 -2.74
C LYS A 62 23.70 11.66 -4.06
N GLY A 63 22.40 11.50 -3.98
CA GLY A 63 21.51 11.68 -5.13
C GLY A 63 21.49 13.16 -5.59
N PRO A 64 21.19 13.43 -6.87
CA PRO A 64 21.14 14.79 -7.41
C PRO A 64 20.10 15.68 -6.73
N PHE A 65 19.17 15.09 -6.00
CA PHE A 65 18.05 15.74 -5.32
C PHE A 65 18.10 15.52 -3.79
N ALA A 66 19.30 15.42 -3.23
CA ALA A 66 19.49 15.15 -1.82
C ALA A 66 18.87 16.26 -0.94
N GLY A 67 17.88 15.86 -0.18
CA GLY A 67 17.22 16.71 0.81
C GLY A 67 15.79 16.24 1.11
N PRO A 68 15.38 16.16 2.38
CA PRO A 68 14.09 15.57 2.76
C PRO A 68 12.88 16.30 2.13
N GLY A 69 12.95 17.61 1.93
CA GLY A 69 11.85 18.38 1.35
C GLY A 69 11.56 18.01 -0.10
N LEU A 70 12.61 17.85 -0.92
CA LEU A 70 12.45 17.49 -2.33
C LEU A 70 12.08 16.00 -2.48
N GLY A 71 12.61 15.12 -1.62
CA GLY A 71 12.22 13.73 -1.55
C GLY A 71 10.72 13.55 -1.29
N LEU A 72 10.15 14.30 -0.34
CA LEU A 72 8.71 14.29 -0.06
C LEU A 72 7.88 14.73 -1.26
N LEU A 73 8.26 15.81 -1.94
CA LEU A 73 7.53 16.33 -3.12
C LEU A 73 7.58 15.35 -4.29
N LEU A 74 8.76 14.81 -4.60
CA LEU A 74 8.93 13.80 -5.66
C LEU A 74 8.15 12.52 -5.31
N GLY A 75 8.21 12.09 -4.05
CA GLY A 75 7.46 10.94 -3.55
C GLY A 75 5.96 11.12 -3.72
N PHE A 76 5.43 12.25 -3.32
CA PHE A 76 4.02 12.58 -3.52
C PHE A 76 3.64 12.56 -5.00
N GLY A 77 4.44 13.22 -5.87
CA GLY A 77 4.21 13.24 -7.32
C GLY A 77 4.21 11.85 -7.95
N VAL A 78 5.17 11.00 -7.59
CA VAL A 78 5.22 9.59 -8.02
C VAL A 78 3.99 8.83 -7.51
N GLY A 79 3.64 8.96 -6.24
CA GLY A 79 2.46 8.32 -5.66
C GLY A 79 1.17 8.72 -6.37
N ILE A 80 0.96 9.99 -6.63
CA ILE A 80 -0.20 10.50 -7.39
C ILE A 80 -0.22 9.94 -8.82
N SER A 81 0.94 9.83 -9.49
CA SER A 81 1.02 9.26 -10.83
C SER A 81 0.53 7.81 -10.87
N PHE A 82 0.93 6.98 -9.89
CA PHE A 82 0.42 5.61 -9.75
C PHE A 82 -1.08 5.57 -9.46
N VAL A 83 -1.59 6.47 -8.61
CA VAL A 83 -3.02 6.57 -8.32
C VAL A 83 -3.80 6.95 -9.57
N LEU A 84 -3.35 7.94 -10.33
CA LEU A 84 -4.01 8.34 -11.57
C LEU A 84 -3.99 7.22 -12.61
N GLY A 85 -2.87 6.51 -12.77
CA GLY A 85 -2.75 5.33 -13.61
C GLY A 85 -3.72 4.22 -13.20
N SER A 86 -3.85 3.95 -11.91
CA SER A 86 -4.82 3.00 -11.35
C SER A 86 -6.26 3.42 -11.67
N ARG A 87 -6.63 4.69 -11.47
CA ARG A 87 -7.96 5.21 -11.82
C ARG A 87 -8.25 5.13 -13.30
N PHE A 88 -7.32 5.55 -14.13
CA PHE A 88 -7.43 5.46 -15.58
C PHE A 88 -7.67 4.01 -16.02
N SER A 89 -6.87 3.08 -15.52
CA SER A 89 -7.01 1.66 -15.84
C SER A 89 -8.37 1.10 -15.42
N THR A 90 -8.84 1.45 -14.23
CA THR A 90 -10.13 1.02 -13.69
C THR A 90 -11.30 1.55 -14.51
N HIS A 91 -11.25 2.79 -14.99
CA HIS A 91 -12.31 3.36 -15.80
C HIS A 91 -12.24 2.97 -17.27
N ARG A 92 -11.05 2.75 -17.81
CA ARG A 92 -10.85 2.55 -19.27
C ARG A 92 -10.89 1.09 -19.68
N TYR A 93 -10.45 0.14 -18.82
CA TYR A 93 -10.23 -1.26 -19.19
C TYR A 93 -11.07 -2.21 -18.33
N GLU A 94 -11.55 -3.30 -18.95
CA GLU A 94 -12.30 -4.35 -18.25
C GLU A 94 -11.45 -5.07 -17.18
N TRP A 95 -10.19 -5.36 -17.49
CA TRP A 95 -9.29 -5.97 -16.52
C TRP A 95 -9.07 -5.09 -15.28
N GLY A 96 -9.05 -3.76 -15.44
CA GLY A 96 -8.94 -2.82 -14.33
C GLY A 96 -10.16 -2.84 -13.42
N ARG A 97 -11.37 -2.90 -14.00
CA ARG A 97 -12.63 -3.06 -13.23
C ARG A 97 -12.68 -4.41 -12.52
N ALA A 98 -12.29 -5.49 -13.22
CA ALA A 98 -12.28 -6.83 -12.64
C ALA A 98 -11.29 -6.95 -11.47
N LEU A 99 -10.10 -6.35 -11.60
CA LEU A 99 -9.12 -6.28 -10.51
C LEU A 99 -9.67 -5.49 -9.31
N HIS A 100 -10.28 -4.33 -9.56
CA HIS A 100 -10.91 -3.51 -8.51
C HIS A 100 -11.97 -4.30 -7.74
N GLN A 101 -12.86 -4.99 -8.44
CA GLN A 101 -13.92 -5.81 -7.82
C GLN A 101 -13.33 -6.96 -6.97
N GLU A 102 -12.31 -7.66 -7.48
CA GLU A 102 -11.64 -8.74 -6.74
C GLU A 102 -10.94 -8.23 -5.47
N LEU A 103 -10.23 -7.10 -5.56
CA LEU A 103 -9.59 -6.49 -4.40
C LEU A 103 -10.63 -6.01 -3.37
N ARG A 104 -11.68 -5.32 -3.82
CA ARG A 104 -12.77 -4.86 -2.96
C ARG A 104 -13.45 -6.02 -2.23
N ALA A 105 -13.75 -7.12 -2.93
CA ALA A 105 -14.38 -8.29 -2.34
C ALA A 105 -13.53 -8.95 -1.23
N ARG A 106 -12.20 -8.85 -1.33
CA ARG A 106 -11.27 -9.44 -0.34
C ARG A 106 -11.04 -8.55 0.86
N LEU A 107 -10.89 -7.25 0.63
CA LEU A 107 -10.60 -6.29 1.69
C LEU A 107 -11.85 -5.99 2.54
N GLY A 108 -13.02 -5.98 1.90
CA GLY A 108 -14.27 -5.60 2.55
C GLY A 108 -14.31 -4.10 2.89
N PRO A 109 -15.34 -3.66 3.62
CA PRO A 109 -15.46 -2.28 4.07
C PRO A 109 -14.39 -1.99 5.14
N MET A 110 -13.78 -0.82 5.05
CA MET A 110 -12.76 -0.33 5.99
C MET A 110 -13.11 1.08 6.46
N THR A 111 -12.83 1.36 7.72
CA THR A 111 -12.90 2.71 8.29
C THR A 111 -11.72 3.56 7.82
N ASN A 112 -11.84 4.88 7.89
CA ASN A 112 -10.74 5.78 7.54
C ASN A 112 -9.50 5.55 8.43
N PHE A 113 -9.70 5.17 9.69
CA PHE A 113 -8.61 4.85 10.61
C PHE A 113 -7.87 3.57 10.20
N GLU A 114 -8.59 2.51 9.84
CA GLU A 114 -7.99 1.28 9.33
C GLU A 114 -7.21 1.51 8.05
N ILE A 115 -7.76 2.29 7.11
CA ILE A 115 -7.09 2.66 5.87
C ILE A 115 -5.79 3.41 6.16
N PHE A 116 -5.83 4.41 7.05
CA PHE A 116 -4.65 5.19 7.41
C PHE A 116 -3.58 4.33 8.09
N LEU A 117 -3.99 3.49 9.04
CA LEU A 117 -3.09 2.59 9.76
C LEU A 117 -2.43 1.57 8.82
N LEU A 118 -3.22 0.93 7.95
CA LEU A 118 -2.71 -0.02 6.98
C LEU A 118 -1.76 0.63 5.97
N ALA A 119 -2.14 1.80 5.43
CA ALA A 119 -1.29 2.54 4.50
C ALA A 119 0.02 2.97 5.16
N GLY A 120 -0.01 3.44 6.40
CA GLY A 120 1.17 3.85 7.15
C GLY A 120 2.08 2.67 7.51
N ALA A 121 1.51 1.61 8.08
CA ALA A 121 2.28 0.44 8.49
C ALA A 121 2.93 -0.27 7.29
N SER A 122 2.18 -0.46 6.20
CA SER A 122 2.73 -1.10 5.00
C SER A 122 3.82 -0.27 4.35
N SER A 123 3.59 1.04 4.15
CA SER A 123 4.59 1.89 3.51
C SER A 123 5.89 1.98 4.32
N LEU A 124 5.81 2.12 5.64
CA LEU A 124 7.00 2.13 6.49
C LEU A 124 7.70 0.77 6.51
N GLY A 125 6.94 -0.29 6.78
CA GLY A 125 7.50 -1.64 6.92
C GLY A 125 8.17 -2.13 5.64
N GLU A 126 7.49 -1.96 4.51
CA GLU A 126 8.00 -2.40 3.22
C GLU A 126 9.16 -1.53 2.73
N GLU A 127 9.10 -0.20 2.88
CA GLU A 127 10.20 0.63 2.41
C GLU A 127 11.49 0.44 3.23
N ILE A 128 11.39 0.27 4.54
CA ILE A 128 12.55 -0.06 5.38
C ILE A 128 13.17 -1.39 4.94
N PHE A 129 12.35 -2.42 4.73
CA PHE A 129 12.86 -3.72 4.32
C PHE A 129 13.39 -3.73 2.89
N PHE A 130 12.56 -3.27 1.92
CA PHE A 130 12.90 -3.39 0.50
C PHE A 130 13.93 -2.35 0.07
N ARG A 131 13.80 -1.09 0.46
CA ARG A 131 14.70 -0.01 0.01
C ARG A 131 15.85 0.21 0.97
N GLY A 132 15.58 0.11 2.27
CA GLY A 132 16.61 0.27 3.28
C GLY A 132 17.55 -0.94 3.40
N ALA A 133 17.06 -2.18 3.26
CA ALA A 133 17.87 -3.37 3.48
C ALA A 133 18.11 -4.21 2.22
N LEU A 134 17.06 -4.61 1.50
CA LEU A 134 17.17 -5.56 0.39
C LEU A 134 17.80 -4.92 -0.85
N PHE A 135 17.38 -3.72 -1.23
CA PHE A 135 17.90 -3.06 -2.42
C PHE A 135 19.41 -2.79 -2.37
N PRO A 136 20.01 -2.29 -1.28
CA PRO A 136 21.46 -2.18 -1.18
C PRO A 136 22.19 -3.51 -1.32
N ALA A 137 21.58 -4.61 -0.89
CA ALA A 137 22.17 -5.96 -0.98
C ALA A 137 22.08 -6.60 -2.36
N THR A 138 20.99 -6.35 -3.11
CA THR A 138 20.63 -7.16 -4.28
C THR A 138 20.45 -6.35 -5.57
N GLY A 139 20.44 -5.02 -5.47
CA GLY A 139 20.19 -4.12 -6.59
C GLY A 139 18.72 -3.94 -6.94
N ILE A 140 18.47 -3.03 -7.89
CA ILE A 140 17.10 -2.58 -8.26
C ILE A 140 16.23 -3.74 -8.74
N TRP A 141 16.75 -4.55 -9.66
CA TRP A 141 15.94 -5.54 -10.37
C TRP A 141 15.48 -6.67 -9.45
N LEU A 142 16.40 -7.25 -8.69
CA LEU A 142 16.07 -8.37 -7.82
C LEU A 142 15.21 -7.93 -6.64
N SER A 143 15.50 -6.78 -6.03
CA SER A 143 14.66 -6.22 -4.98
C SER A 143 13.23 -5.94 -5.47
N SER A 144 13.07 -5.34 -6.67
CA SER A 144 11.76 -5.06 -7.24
C SER A 144 11.02 -6.32 -7.66
N LEU A 145 11.73 -7.35 -8.13
CA LEU A 145 11.13 -8.63 -8.47
C LEU A 145 10.59 -9.33 -7.22
N ILE A 146 11.38 -9.41 -6.15
CA ILE A 146 10.93 -10.00 -4.87
C ILE A 146 9.73 -9.23 -4.32
N PHE A 147 9.76 -7.89 -4.38
CA PHE A 147 8.63 -7.05 -3.99
C PHE A 147 7.37 -7.41 -4.78
N ALA A 148 7.47 -7.54 -6.10
CA ALA A 148 6.33 -7.91 -6.95
C ALA A 148 5.81 -9.33 -6.67
N LEU A 149 6.70 -10.29 -6.39
CA LEU A 149 6.32 -11.67 -6.07
C LEU A 149 5.50 -11.78 -4.78
N LEU A 150 5.72 -10.89 -3.80
CA LEU A 150 4.85 -10.80 -2.62
C LEU A 150 3.47 -10.21 -2.92
N HIS A 151 3.30 -9.61 -4.11
CA HIS A 151 2.04 -9.04 -4.59
C HIS A 151 1.35 -9.96 -5.62
N VAL A 152 1.74 -11.23 -5.72
CA VAL A 152 1.04 -12.21 -6.55
C VAL A 152 -0.26 -12.61 -5.89
N GLY A 153 -1.36 -12.37 -6.56
CA GLY A 153 -2.67 -12.82 -6.10
C GLY A 153 -2.99 -14.23 -6.60
N PRO A 154 -4.01 -14.88 -6.02
CA PRO A 154 -4.32 -16.31 -6.28
C PRO A 154 -4.99 -16.57 -7.63
N LYS A 155 -5.27 -15.56 -8.43
CA LYS A 155 -5.92 -15.65 -9.75
C LYS A 155 -5.16 -14.81 -10.77
N LEU A 156 -5.18 -15.17 -12.04
CA LEU A 156 -4.56 -14.40 -13.14
C LEU A 156 -5.07 -12.95 -13.22
N ARG A 157 -6.27 -12.67 -12.75
CA ARG A 157 -6.82 -11.29 -12.66
C ARG A 157 -5.98 -10.35 -11.78
N PHE A 158 -5.10 -10.88 -10.92
CA PHE A 158 -4.17 -10.09 -10.10
C PHE A 158 -2.85 -9.78 -10.83
N LEU A 159 -2.59 -10.39 -11.99
CA LEU A 159 -1.34 -10.15 -12.72
C LEU A 159 -1.05 -8.65 -13.00
N PRO A 160 -2.03 -7.82 -13.38
CA PRO A 160 -1.79 -6.39 -13.55
C PRO A 160 -1.33 -5.70 -12.26
N TRP A 161 -1.81 -6.14 -11.10
CA TRP A 161 -1.36 -5.63 -9.80
C TRP A 161 0.08 -6.05 -9.51
N THR A 162 0.45 -7.31 -9.76
CA THR A 162 1.84 -7.79 -9.64
C THR A 162 2.79 -7.01 -10.55
N VAL A 163 2.40 -6.77 -11.82
CA VAL A 163 3.19 -5.97 -12.76
C VAL A 163 3.32 -4.52 -12.28
N ALA A 164 2.22 -3.90 -11.83
CA ALA A 164 2.25 -2.55 -11.26
C ALA A 164 3.15 -2.47 -10.02
N SER A 165 3.16 -3.52 -9.17
CA SER A 165 4.04 -3.61 -8.00
C SER A 165 5.52 -3.72 -8.41
N PHE A 166 5.84 -4.44 -9.50
CA PHE A 166 7.20 -4.45 -10.04
C PHE A 166 7.65 -3.05 -10.50
N VAL A 167 6.80 -2.37 -11.27
CA VAL A 167 7.08 -1.01 -11.76
C VAL A 167 7.22 -0.03 -10.59
N ALA A 168 6.35 -0.12 -9.58
CA ALA A 168 6.46 0.66 -8.34
C ALA A 168 7.75 0.31 -7.59
N GLY A 169 8.13 -0.97 -7.55
CA GLY A 169 9.39 -1.44 -6.98
C GLY A 169 10.60 -0.71 -7.55
N VAL A 170 10.70 -0.69 -8.87
CA VAL A 170 11.77 0.02 -9.59
C VAL A 170 11.71 1.54 -9.33
N ALA A 171 10.53 2.15 -9.44
CA ALA A 171 10.35 3.58 -9.24
C ALA A 171 10.75 4.01 -7.82
N PHE A 172 10.40 3.23 -6.79
CA PHE A 172 10.73 3.54 -5.40
C PHE A 172 12.22 3.33 -5.10
N CYS A 173 12.88 2.35 -5.72
CA CYS A 173 14.34 2.22 -5.64
C CYS A 173 15.05 3.43 -6.27
N LEU A 174 14.59 3.89 -7.44
CA LEU A 174 15.13 5.09 -8.09
C LEU A 174 14.89 6.34 -7.23
N LEU A 175 13.70 6.46 -6.66
CA LEU A 175 13.34 7.56 -5.78
C LEU A 175 14.25 7.61 -4.54
N PHE A 176 14.51 6.44 -3.91
CA PHE A 176 15.45 6.33 -2.80
C PHE A 176 16.86 6.77 -3.17
N LYS A 177 17.36 6.34 -4.35
CA LYS A 177 18.67 6.78 -4.86
C LYS A 177 18.74 8.29 -5.11
N TRP A 178 17.68 8.86 -5.65
CA TRP A 178 17.68 10.27 -6.05
C TRP A 178 17.44 11.22 -4.89
N SER A 179 16.54 10.87 -3.97
CA SER A 179 16.29 11.67 -2.77
C SER A 179 17.37 11.51 -1.70
N GLY A 180 18.11 10.40 -1.74
CA GLY A 180 19.14 10.10 -0.75
C GLY A 180 18.62 9.57 0.58
N ASP A 181 17.30 9.40 0.73
CA ASP A 181 16.65 8.87 1.94
C ASP A 181 15.30 8.19 1.65
N LEU A 182 14.73 7.52 2.67
CA LEU A 182 13.46 6.81 2.55
C LEU A 182 12.23 7.73 2.49
N SER A 183 12.35 9.05 2.69
CA SER A 183 11.19 9.95 2.73
C SER A 183 10.39 9.91 1.43
N GLY A 184 11.09 9.92 0.29
CA GLY A 184 10.47 9.84 -1.03
C GLY A 184 9.66 8.56 -1.25
N PRO A 185 10.30 7.37 -1.20
CA PRO A 185 9.57 6.12 -1.39
C PRO A 185 8.47 5.87 -0.34
N VAL A 186 8.67 6.22 0.93
CA VAL A 186 7.64 6.09 1.96
C VAL A 186 6.42 6.95 1.63
N VAL A 187 6.61 8.22 1.24
CA VAL A 187 5.48 9.10 0.87
C VAL A 187 4.79 8.62 -0.40
N ALA A 188 5.56 8.18 -1.40
CA ALA A 188 4.98 7.62 -2.63
C ALA A 188 4.09 6.41 -2.32
N HIS A 189 4.61 5.45 -1.58
CA HIS A 189 3.91 4.23 -1.19
C HIS A 189 2.69 4.52 -0.32
N PHE A 190 2.84 5.36 0.70
CA PHE A 190 1.73 5.79 1.56
C PHE A 190 0.61 6.43 0.75
N THR A 191 0.94 7.32 -0.18
CA THR A 191 -0.03 7.99 -1.06
C THR A 191 -0.79 6.97 -1.91
N VAL A 192 -0.07 6.03 -2.54
CA VAL A 192 -0.68 4.94 -3.34
C VAL A 192 -1.65 4.12 -2.49
N ASN A 193 -1.19 3.63 -1.33
CA ASN A 193 -2.00 2.77 -0.49
C ASN A 193 -3.18 3.51 0.12
N LEU A 194 -2.99 4.70 0.68
CA LEU A 194 -4.05 5.50 1.28
C LEU A 194 -5.19 5.76 0.30
N LEU A 195 -4.84 6.27 -0.89
CA LEU A 195 -5.83 6.68 -1.87
C LEU A 195 -6.48 5.48 -2.57
N ASN A 196 -5.74 4.38 -2.81
CA ASN A 196 -6.31 3.19 -3.42
C ASN A 196 -7.18 2.40 -2.43
N LEU A 197 -6.77 2.22 -1.18
CA LEU A 197 -7.60 1.58 -0.15
C LEU A 197 -8.90 2.35 0.08
N ARG A 198 -8.81 3.69 0.17
CA ARG A 198 -10.01 4.52 0.28
C ARG A 198 -10.94 4.33 -0.92
N TYR A 199 -10.41 4.35 -2.14
CA TYR A 199 -11.21 4.16 -3.35
C TYR A 199 -11.87 2.79 -3.38
N LEU A 200 -11.13 1.73 -3.08
CA LEU A 200 -11.67 0.37 -2.98
C LEU A 200 -12.78 0.28 -1.93
N SER A 201 -12.64 0.99 -0.81
CA SER A 201 -13.64 0.96 0.26
C SER A 201 -14.96 1.65 -0.11
N VAL A 202 -14.90 2.78 -0.85
CA VAL A 202 -16.09 3.62 -1.10
C VAL A 202 -16.70 3.45 -2.50
N THR A 203 -15.95 2.95 -3.49
CA THR A 203 -16.40 2.90 -4.88
C THR A 203 -16.85 1.49 -5.27
N ASP A 204 -18.11 1.38 -5.67
CA ASP A 204 -18.68 0.16 -6.27
C ASP A 204 -18.77 0.36 -7.79
N LEU A 205 -18.11 -0.50 -8.56
CA LEU A 205 -18.05 -0.46 -10.03
C LEU A 205 -18.84 -1.65 -10.60
N ARG A 206 -20.10 -1.74 -10.22
CA ARG A 206 -21.04 -2.72 -10.80
C ARG A 206 -21.39 -2.37 -12.22
#